data_47de23ae7989a9b7c868762a4ae9d667
#
_entry.id   47de23ae7989a9b7c868762a4ae9d667
#
_cell.length_a   1.000
_cell.length_b   1.000
_cell.length_c   1.000
_cell.angle_alpha   90.00
_cell.angle_beta   90.00
_cell.angle_gamma   90.00
#
_symmetry.space_group_name_H-M   'P 1'
#
loop_
_entity.id
_entity.type
_entity.pdbx_description
1 polymer ?
#
loop_
_entity_poly.entity_id
_entity_poly.type
_entity_poly.pdbx_seq_one_letter_code
_entity_poly.pdbx_strand_id
1 'polypeptide(L)'
;ALESLGFRFFSVSEGNNIEKLLPMLRKAKNLKGPIILLVKTEKGKGYCFAEENKEKFHGIAPFNIETGNTYKSSVSYSEIFGNKILDLAREDKGIYTLSAAMIKGTGLDKFSKEFPERCIDTGIAEGFAVTFAAGLAKSQKKPYVCIYSTFIQRAISQLIHDVSIQN
;
A
#
# COMPACT_ATOMS: atom_id res chain seq x y z
N ALA A 1 4.28 15.22 22.90
CA ALA A 1 5.38 15.22 21.91
C ALA A 1 5.21 16.30 20.86
N LEU A 2 4.06 16.39 20.12
CA LEU A 2 3.91 17.41 19.07
C LEU A 2 3.83 18.84 19.61
N GLU A 3 3.18 19.03 20.75
CA GLU A 3 3.07 20.35 21.41
C GLU A 3 4.43 20.85 21.91
N SER A 4 5.32 19.96 22.35
CA SER A 4 6.68 20.34 22.77
C SER A 4 7.56 20.80 21.59
N LEU A 5 7.13 20.52 20.35
CA LEU A 5 7.75 21.02 19.12
C LEU A 5 7.10 22.33 18.61
N GLY A 6 6.21 22.94 19.40
CA GLY A 6 5.54 24.20 19.06
C GLY A 6 4.29 24.05 18.20
N PHE A 7 3.80 22.84 17.96
CA PHE A 7 2.54 22.62 17.27
C PHE A 7 1.35 22.78 18.22
N ARG A 8 0.26 23.35 17.69
CA ARG A 8 -1.06 23.24 18.34
C ARG A 8 -1.74 21.99 17.82
N PHE A 9 -2.16 21.12 18.75
CA PHE A 9 -2.74 19.82 18.40
C PHE A 9 -4.22 19.75 18.79
N PHE A 10 -5.06 19.32 17.87
CA PHE A 10 -6.47 19.03 18.07
C PHE A 10 -6.81 17.67 17.45
N SER A 11 -7.89 17.05 17.94
CA SER A 11 -8.39 15.80 17.36
C SER A 11 -9.91 15.79 17.20
N VAL A 12 -10.38 15.11 16.16
CA VAL A 12 -11.79 14.83 15.91
C VAL A 12 -11.94 13.32 15.80
N SER A 13 -12.66 12.71 16.73
CA SER A 13 -12.84 11.24 16.80
C SER A 13 -13.86 10.70 15.77
N GLU A 14 -14.79 11.55 15.33
CA GLU A 14 -15.84 11.20 14.36
C GLU A 14 -15.68 12.03 13.10
N GLY A 15 -14.56 11.84 12.39
CA GLY A 15 -14.20 12.65 11.23
C GLY A 15 -15.08 12.44 9.98
N ASN A 16 -15.86 11.36 9.93
CA ASN A 16 -16.89 11.18 8.90
C ASN A 16 -18.18 11.97 9.18
N ASN A 17 -18.31 12.57 10.39
CA ASN A 17 -19.44 13.43 10.73
C ASN A 17 -19.07 14.89 10.44
N ILE A 18 -19.70 15.46 9.41
CA ILE A 18 -19.42 16.83 8.96
C ILE A 18 -19.79 17.88 10.01
N GLU A 19 -20.83 17.64 10.82
CA GLU A 19 -21.25 18.57 11.88
C GLU A 19 -20.21 18.67 13.00
N LYS A 20 -19.47 17.58 13.27
CA LYS A 20 -18.35 17.58 14.23
C LYS A 20 -17.04 18.06 13.63
N LEU A 21 -16.79 17.79 12.36
CA LEU A 21 -15.56 18.19 11.67
C LEU A 21 -15.52 19.68 11.36
N LEU A 22 -16.61 20.25 10.85
CA LEU A 22 -16.65 21.64 10.38
C LEU A 22 -16.30 22.69 11.45
N PRO A 23 -16.81 22.62 12.69
CA PRO A 23 -16.42 23.55 13.75
C PRO A 23 -14.92 23.50 14.07
N MET A 24 -14.32 22.31 14.04
CA MET A 24 -12.89 22.14 14.30
C MET A 24 -12.01 22.69 13.18
N LEU A 25 -12.43 22.53 11.91
CA LEU A 25 -11.76 23.16 10.78
C LEU A 25 -11.84 24.69 10.87
N ARG A 26 -13.00 25.25 11.23
CA ARG A 26 -13.18 26.69 11.44
C ARG A 26 -12.29 27.19 12.60
N LYS A 27 -12.21 26.45 13.70
CA LYS A 27 -11.32 26.76 14.82
C LYS A 27 -9.85 26.76 14.38
N ALA A 28 -9.42 25.72 13.68
CA ALA A 28 -8.05 25.61 13.17
C ALA A 28 -7.69 26.78 12.23
N LYS A 29 -8.59 27.14 11.30
CA LYS A 29 -8.41 28.24 10.37
C LYS A 29 -8.15 29.58 11.05
N ASN A 30 -8.75 29.84 12.21
CA ASN A 30 -8.65 31.11 12.93
C ASN A 30 -7.45 31.21 13.87
N LEU A 31 -6.67 30.13 14.00
CA LEU A 31 -5.47 30.09 14.82
C LEU A 31 -4.23 30.47 14.00
N LYS A 32 -3.23 31.06 14.69
CA LYS A 32 -1.92 31.36 14.11
C LYS A 32 -0.89 30.31 14.49
N GLY A 33 0.10 30.11 13.64
CA GLY A 33 1.21 29.17 13.85
C GLY A 33 0.95 27.78 13.28
N PRO A 34 1.85 26.82 13.51
CA PRO A 34 1.71 25.46 13.00
C PRO A 34 0.63 24.70 13.78
N ILE A 35 -0.31 24.09 13.02
CA ILE A 35 -1.47 23.41 13.60
C ILE A 35 -1.54 22.00 13.02
N ILE A 36 -1.76 21.04 13.90
CA ILE A 36 -2.07 19.65 13.54
C ILE A 36 -3.49 19.36 13.97
N LEU A 37 -4.35 19.04 13.00
CA LEU A 37 -5.69 18.53 13.24
C LEU A 37 -5.73 17.05 12.86
N LEU A 38 -5.78 16.17 13.85
CA LEU A 38 -5.95 14.73 13.65
C LEU A 38 -7.44 14.42 13.49
N VAL A 39 -7.82 13.96 12.31
CA VAL A 39 -9.20 13.58 11.98
C VAL A 39 -9.27 12.06 11.86
N LYS A 40 -9.94 11.42 12.82
CA LYS A 40 -10.15 9.97 12.78
C LYS A 40 -11.37 9.66 11.92
N THR A 41 -11.14 8.97 10.81
CA THR A 41 -12.17 8.55 9.87
C THR A 41 -12.28 7.04 9.78
N GLU A 42 -13.41 6.56 9.34
CA GLU A 42 -13.61 5.17 8.93
C GLU A 42 -13.67 5.09 7.41
N LYS A 43 -12.72 4.37 6.81
CA LYS A 43 -12.64 4.20 5.36
C LYS A 43 -13.83 3.40 4.86
N GLY A 44 -14.48 3.91 3.79
CA GLY A 44 -15.68 3.28 3.22
C GLY A 44 -16.99 3.65 3.90
N LYS A 45 -16.95 4.53 4.93
CA LYS A 45 -18.13 4.93 5.73
C LYS A 45 -19.28 5.40 4.87
N GLY A 46 -20.46 4.82 5.10
CA GLY A 46 -21.71 5.13 4.37
C GLY A 46 -22.03 4.16 3.23
N TYR A 47 -21.13 3.17 2.96
CA TYR A 47 -21.40 2.12 1.99
C TYR A 47 -21.00 0.76 2.56
N CYS A 48 -21.98 -0.10 2.87
CA CYS A 48 -21.77 -1.35 3.63
C CYS A 48 -20.68 -2.26 3.04
N PHE A 49 -20.68 -2.48 1.72
CA PHE A 49 -19.65 -3.31 1.08
C PHE A 49 -18.23 -2.72 1.20
N ALA A 50 -18.12 -1.39 1.27
CA ALA A 50 -16.81 -0.74 1.46
C ALA A 50 -16.39 -0.76 2.93
N GLU A 51 -17.33 -0.71 3.86
CA GLU A 51 -17.05 -0.86 5.30
C GLU A 51 -16.56 -2.27 5.62
N GLU A 52 -17.14 -3.29 4.96
CA GLU A 52 -16.75 -4.71 5.11
C GLU A 52 -15.42 -5.04 4.42
N ASN A 53 -15.14 -4.42 3.26
CA ASN A 53 -13.92 -4.70 2.49
C ASN A 53 -13.22 -3.42 2.02
N LYS A 54 -12.61 -2.71 2.98
CA LYS A 54 -11.94 -1.42 2.77
C LYS A 54 -10.83 -1.46 1.74
N GLU A 55 -10.16 -2.59 1.60
CA GLU A 55 -9.06 -2.78 0.65
C GLU A 55 -9.59 -2.88 -0.79
N LYS A 56 -10.63 -3.69 -1.02
CA LYS A 56 -11.27 -3.83 -2.35
C LYS A 56 -11.75 -2.49 -2.89
N PHE A 57 -12.36 -1.67 -2.02
CA PHE A 57 -12.96 -0.39 -2.41
C PHE A 57 -12.00 0.80 -2.34
N HIS A 58 -10.71 0.58 -2.07
CA HIS A 58 -9.73 1.66 -2.07
C HIS A 58 -9.46 2.26 -3.45
N GLY A 59 -9.49 1.46 -4.49
CA GLY A 59 -9.26 1.89 -5.87
C GLY A 59 -9.97 0.93 -6.83
N ILE A 60 -11.29 0.77 -6.61
CA ILE A 60 -12.10 -0.19 -7.35
C ILE A 60 -12.42 0.32 -8.76
N ALA A 61 -12.37 -0.57 -9.75
CA ALA A 61 -12.91 -0.33 -11.09
C ALA A 61 -14.44 -0.12 -11.04
N PRO A 62 -15.10 0.34 -12.11
CA PRO A 62 -16.55 0.46 -12.15
C PRO A 62 -17.24 -0.80 -11.67
N PHE A 63 -18.23 -0.64 -10.78
CA PHE A 63 -18.92 -1.74 -10.11
C PHE A 63 -20.43 -1.46 -9.96
N ASN A 64 -21.19 -2.50 -9.70
CA ASN A 64 -22.60 -2.38 -9.41
C ASN A 64 -22.79 -1.96 -7.95
N ILE A 65 -23.48 -0.84 -7.71
CA ILE A 65 -23.67 -0.25 -6.37
C ILE A 65 -24.53 -1.15 -5.47
N GLU A 66 -25.50 -1.85 -6.02
CA GLU A 66 -26.42 -2.69 -5.23
C GLU A 66 -25.75 -3.98 -4.74
N THR A 67 -24.78 -4.50 -5.50
CA THR A 67 -24.13 -5.79 -5.19
C THR A 67 -22.68 -5.67 -4.76
N GLY A 68 -22.07 -4.49 -4.93
CA GLY A 68 -20.63 -4.28 -4.67
C GLY A 68 -19.72 -5.06 -5.61
N ASN A 69 -20.23 -5.68 -6.68
CA ASN A 69 -19.45 -6.49 -7.61
C ASN A 69 -18.90 -5.68 -8.77
N THR A 70 -17.64 -5.88 -9.10
CA THR A 70 -17.03 -5.30 -10.29
C THR A 70 -17.56 -5.97 -11.55
N TYR A 71 -17.68 -5.20 -12.62
CA TYR A 71 -17.92 -5.79 -13.94
C TYR A 71 -16.71 -6.62 -14.38
N LYS A 72 -16.96 -7.68 -15.14
CA LYS A 72 -15.87 -8.52 -15.69
C LYS A 72 -14.94 -7.64 -16.51
N SER A 73 -13.67 -7.64 -16.14
CA SER A 73 -12.59 -7.02 -16.92
C SER A 73 -11.83 -8.08 -17.71
N SER A 74 -11.10 -7.66 -18.73
CA SER A 74 -10.10 -8.50 -19.39
C SER A 74 -9.00 -8.87 -18.40
N VAL A 75 -8.31 -9.98 -18.66
CA VAL A 75 -7.14 -10.41 -17.88
C VAL A 75 -6.07 -9.31 -17.92
N SER A 76 -5.60 -8.90 -16.77
CA SER A 76 -4.56 -7.87 -16.64
C SER A 76 -3.14 -8.45 -16.75
N TYR A 77 -2.17 -7.62 -17.12
CA TYR A 77 -0.75 -8.02 -17.10
C TYR A 77 -0.30 -8.44 -15.69
N SER A 78 -0.78 -7.75 -14.63
CA SER A 78 -0.50 -8.14 -13.25
C SER A 78 -0.99 -9.55 -12.93
N GLU A 79 -2.17 -9.95 -13.42
CA GLU A 79 -2.71 -11.28 -13.22
C GLU A 79 -1.88 -12.34 -13.96
N ILE A 80 -1.48 -12.07 -15.21
CA ILE A 80 -0.61 -12.96 -15.99
C ILE A 80 0.73 -13.14 -15.28
N PHE A 81 1.35 -12.03 -14.84
CA PHE A 81 2.60 -12.05 -14.10
C PHE A 81 2.47 -12.84 -12.79
N GLY A 82 1.43 -12.55 -12.00
CA GLY A 82 1.21 -13.20 -10.71
C GLY A 82 1.01 -14.71 -10.83
N ASN A 83 0.28 -15.17 -11.84
CA ASN A 83 0.15 -16.61 -12.12
C ASN A 83 1.50 -17.22 -12.51
N LYS A 84 2.26 -16.55 -13.40
CA LYS A 84 3.54 -17.09 -13.87
C LYS A 84 4.60 -17.17 -12.77
N ILE A 85 4.72 -16.12 -11.94
CA ILE A 85 5.69 -16.12 -10.83
C ILE A 85 5.34 -17.16 -9.75
N LEU A 86 4.05 -17.41 -9.55
CA LEU A 86 3.58 -18.49 -8.66
C LEU A 86 4.02 -19.87 -9.18
N ASP A 87 3.82 -20.14 -10.48
CA ASP A 87 4.22 -21.41 -11.08
C ASP A 87 5.73 -21.60 -10.97
N LEU A 88 6.52 -20.59 -11.28
CA LEU A 88 7.98 -20.65 -11.13
C LEU A 88 8.41 -20.89 -9.68
N ALA A 89 7.72 -20.30 -8.70
CA ALA A 89 8.06 -20.44 -7.29
C ALA A 89 7.71 -21.84 -6.70
N ARG A 90 6.83 -22.58 -7.34
CA ARG A 90 6.57 -24.00 -7.01
C ARG A 90 7.75 -24.88 -7.38
N GLU A 91 8.46 -24.53 -8.46
CA GLU A 91 9.64 -25.27 -8.95
C GLU A 91 10.93 -24.76 -8.29
N ASP A 92 11.01 -23.46 -7.97
CA ASP A 92 12.20 -22.83 -7.41
C ASP A 92 11.92 -22.19 -6.04
N LYS A 93 12.42 -22.80 -4.97
CA LYS A 93 12.33 -22.29 -3.60
C LYS A 93 13.18 -21.03 -3.33
N GLY A 94 14.04 -20.68 -4.25
CA GLY A 94 14.84 -19.45 -4.19
C GLY A 94 14.05 -18.17 -4.54
N ILE A 95 12.88 -18.30 -5.15
CA ILE A 95 12.05 -17.16 -5.55
C ILE A 95 11.33 -16.55 -4.35
N TYR A 96 11.54 -15.25 -4.19
CA TYR A 96 10.88 -14.37 -3.23
C TYR A 96 10.20 -13.22 -3.95
N THR A 97 9.06 -12.75 -3.47
CA THR A 97 8.38 -11.57 -3.97
C THR A 97 8.32 -10.50 -2.88
N LEU A 98 8.53 -9.26 -3.25
CA LEU A 98 8.45 -8.12 -2.36
C LEU A 98 7.48 -7.09 -2.94
N SER A 99 6.67 -6.47 -2.10
CA SER A 99 5.78 -5.39 -2.50
C SER A 99 5.72 -4.33 -1.40
N ALA A 100 5.33 -3.12 -1.77
CA ALA A 100 5.18 -2.01 -0.85
C ALA A 100 3.69 -1.63 -0.73
N ALA A 101 2.92 -2.42 0.04
CA ALA A 101 1.47 -2.30 0.19
C ALA A 101 0.67 -2.43 -1.13
N MET A 102 1.17 -3.22 -2.10
CA MET A 102 0.57 -3.36 -3.43
C MET A 102 0.37 -4.82 -3.86
N ILE A 103 0.31 -5.78 -2.92
CA ILE A 103 0.21 -7.23 -3.21
C ILE A 103 -0.90 -7.55 -4.22
N LYS A 104 -2.12 -7.10 -3.99
CA LYS A 104 -3.24 -7.36 -4.90
C LYS A 104 -3.08 -6.67 -6.25
N GLY A 105 -2.67 -5.41 -6.24
CA GLY A 105 -2.52 -4.63 -7.46
C GLY A 105 -1.40 -5.11 -8.38
N THR A 106 -0.40 -5.78 -7.83
CA THR A 106 0.70 -6.40 -8.57
C THR A 106 0.45 -7.86 -8.93
N GLY A 107 -0.72 -8.42 -8.56
CA GLY A 107 -1.13 -9.78 -8.86
C GLY A 107 -0.53 -10.86 -7.96
N LEU A 108 0.03 -10.47 -6.82
CA LEU A 108 0.70 -11.39 -5.87
C LEU A 108 -0.23 -12.03 -4.83
N ASP A 109 -1.54 -11.82 -4.90
CA ASP A 109 -2.50 -12.31 -3.92
C ASP A 109 -2.55 -13.84 -3.81
N LYS A 110 -2.38 -14.57 -4.91
CA LYS A 110 -2.27 -16.04 -4.91
C LYS A 110 -0.93 -16.49 -4.33
N PHE A 111 0.16 -15.82 -4.72
CA PHE A 111 1.50 -16.10 -4.23
C PHE A 111 1.58 -15.92 -2.71
N SER A 112 1.05 -14.83 -2.18
CA SER A 112 1.06 -14.52 -0.74
C SER A 112 0.27 -15.54 0.10
N LYS A 113 -0.76 -16.16 -0.48
CA LYS A 113 -1.53 -17.22 0.19
C LYS A 113 -0.81 -18.56 0.20
N GLU A 114 -0.14 -18.92 -0.91
CA GLU A 114 0.53 -20.22 -1.06
C GLU A 114 1.92 -20.21 -0.40
N PHE A 115 2.64 -19.08 -0.48
CA PHE A 115 4.00 -18.92 0.04
C PHE A 115 4.14 -17.66 0.90
N PRO A 116 3.42 -17.56 2.05
CA PRO A 116 3.42 -16.35 2.88
C PRO A 116 4.81 -15.97 3.39
N GLU A 117 5.68 -16.94 3.65
CA GLU A 117 7.05 -16.74 4.11
C GLU A 117 8.01 -16.23 3.02
N ARG A 118 7.60 -16.29 1.76
CA ARG A 118 8.36 -15.82 0.59
C ARG A 118 7.72 -14.60 -0.10
N CYS A 119 6.61 -14.11 0.43
CA CYS A 119 5.93 -12.91 -0.03
C CYS A 119 5.99 -11.83 1.04
N ILE A 120 6.86 -10.84 0.82
CA ILE A 120 7.17 -9.83 1.82
C ILE A 120 6.47 -8.53 1.45
N ASP A 121 5.53 -8.09 2.30
CA ASP A 121 4.95 -6.76 2.20
C ASP A 121 5.68 -5.82 3.16
N THR A 122 6.37 -4.84 2.61
CA THR A 122 7.14 -3.87 3.40
C THR A 122 6.31 -2.70 3.91
N GLY A 123 4.99 -2.68 3.65
CA GLY A 123 4.18 -1.49 3.80
C GLY A 123 4.58 -0.42 2.78
N ILE A 124 4.19 0.84 2.99
CA ILE A 124 4.51 1.95 2.07
C ILE A 124 5.97 2.36 2.28
N ALA A 125 6.91 1.49 1.87
CA ALA A 125 8.35 1.65 2.06
C ALA A 125 9.14 1.10 0.87
N GLU A 126 9.01 1.72 -0.30
CA GLU A 126 9.57 1.26 -1.56
C GLU A 126 11.10 1.18 -1.52
N GLY A 127 11.76 2.17 -0.91
CA GLY A 127 13.22 2.15 -0.72
C GLY A 127 13.68 0.95 0.11
N PHE A 128 13.00 0.67 1.22
CA PHE A 128 13.31 -0.49 2.05
C PHE A 128 13.08 -1.80 1.28
N ALA A 129 12.01 -1.92 0.48
CA ALA A 129 11.75 -3.11 -0.33
C ALA A 129 12.91 -3.40 -1.29
N VAL A 130 13.46 -2.38 -1.95
CA VAL A 130 14.60 -2.52 -2.86
C VAL A 130 15.87 -2.92 -2.14
N THR A 131 16.23 -2.23 -1.03
CA THR A 131 17.41 -2.57 -0.23
C THR A 131 17.32 -3.99 0.34
N PHE A 132 16.14 -4.38 0.82
CA PHE A 132 15.92 -5.73 1.36
C PHE A 132 16.06 -6.80 0.26
N ALA A 133 15.53 -6.52 -0.95
CA ALA A 133 15.71 -7.41 -2.09
C ALA A 133 17.18 -7.57 -2.48
N ALA A 134 17.97 -6.50 -2.46
CA ALA A 134 19.42 -6.58 -2.70
C ALA A 134 20.10 -7.53 -1.70
N GLY A 135 19.74 -7.44 -0.41
CA GLY A 135 20.24 -8.39 0.61
C GLY A 135 19.83 -9.84 0.36
N LEU A 136 18.60 -10.08 -0.08
CA LEU A 136 18.15 -11.43 -0.48
C LEU A 136 18.95 -11.96 -1.68
N ALA A 137 19.21 -11.12 -2.68
CA ALA A 137 20.02 -11.49 -3.85
C ALA A 137 21.45 -11.88 -3.45
N LYS A 138 22.10 -11.11 -2.56
CA LYS A 138 23.41 -11.47 -1.98
C LYS A 138 23.38 -12.79 -1.21
N SER A 139 22.21 -13.17 -0.68
CA SER A 139 21.99 -14.46 0.00
C SER A 139 21.58 -15.59 -0.95
N GLN A 140 21.89 -15.46 -2.25
CA GLN A 140 21.59 -16.47 -3.29
C GLN A 140 20.07 -16.71 -3.49
N LYS A 141 19.22 -15.76 -3.10
CA LYS A 141 17.80 -15.79 -3.41
C LYS A 141 17.50 -15.03 -4.71
N LYS A 142 16.31 -15.24 -5.27
CA LYS A 142 15.82 -14.60 -6.49
C LYS A 142 14.65 -13.68 -6.14
N PRO A 143 14.92 -12.46 -5.66
CA PRO A 143 13.86 -11.53 -5.28
C PRO A 143 13.24 -10.86 -6.51
N TYR A 144 11.91 -10.77 -6.51
CA TYR A 144 11.12 -10.02 -7.48
C TYR A 144 10.44 -8.85 -6.74
N VAL A 145 10.87 -7.63 -7.02
CA VAL A 145 10.28 -6.41 -6.42
C VAL A 145 9.14 -5.92 -7.28
N CYS A 146 7.92 -6.06 -6.78
CA CYS A 146 6.68 -5.79 -7.49
C CYS A 146 6.05 -4.49 -6.97
N ILE A 147 6.35 -3.40 -7.64
CA ILE A 147 5.95 -2.03 -7.28
C ILE A 147 5.41 -1.34 -8.54
N TYR A 148 4.38 -0.51 -8.40
CA TYR A 148 3.89 0.30 -9.51
C TYR A 148 4.97 1.25 -10.04
N SER A 149 5.04 1.41 -11.36
CA SER A 149 6.05 2.23 -12.03
C SER A 149 6.13 3.66 -11.50
N THR A 150 5.01 4.26 -11.14
CA THR A 150 4.97 5.61 -10.56
C THR A 150 5.52 5.67 -9.14
N PHE A 151 5.54 4.56 -8.39
CA PHE A 151 6.01 4.54 -7.01
C PHE A 151 7.47 4.09 -6.88
N ILE A 152 7.99 3.33 -7.84
CA ILE A 152 9.40 2.90 -7.81
C ILE A 152 10.39 4.08 -7.85
N GLN A 153 9.97 5.26 -8.34
CA GLN A 153 10.79 6.48 -8.30
C GLN A 153 11.25 6.87 -6.90
N ARG A 154 10.52 6.46 -5.84
CA ARG A 154 10.93 6.67 -4.44
C ARG A 154 12.15 5.85 -4.03
N ALA A 155 12.50 4.84 -4.80
CA ALA A 155 13.60 3.92 -4.53
C ALA A 155 14.77 4.05 -5.53
N ILE A 156 14.82 5.13 -6.31
CA ILE A 156 15.89 5.33 -7.32
C ILE A 156 17.27 5.29 -6.69
N SER A 157 17.46 5.93 -5.54
CA SER A 157 18.74 5.92 -4.83
C SER A 157 19.15 4.51 -4.42
N GLN A 158 18.22 3.71 -3.94
CA GLN A 158 18.45 2.31 -3.56
C GLN A 158 18.72 1.42 -4.78
N LEU A 159 18.01 1.65 -5.89
CA LEU A 159 18.27 0.94 -7.15
C LEU A 159 19.72 1.20 -7.63
N ILE A 160 20.20 2.43 -7.53
CA ILE A 160 21.56 2.78 -7.93
C ILE A 160 22.57 2.22 -6.93
N HIS A 161 22.44 2.56 -5.64
CA HIS A 161 23.44 2.26 -4.63
C HIS A 161 23.42 0.80 -4.19
N ASP A 162 22.25 0.25 -3.85
CA ASP A 162 22.14 -1.06 -3.20
C ASP A 162 22.04 -2.22 -4.22
N VAL A 163 21.60 -1.93 -5.45
CA VAL A 163 21.47 -2.94 -6.51
C VAL A 163 22.56 -2.76 -7.55
N SER A 164 22.57 -1.62 -8.28
CA SER A 164 23.42 -1.47 -9.47
C SER A 164 24.91 -1.39 -9.14
N ILE A 165 25.31 -0.67 -8.09
CA ILE A 165 26.73 -0.56 -7.68
C ILE A 165 27.23 -1.84 -6.99
N GLN A 166 26.35 -2.52 -6.26
CA GLN A 166 26.72 -3.73 -5.51
C GLN A 166 26.77 -5.01 -6.38
N ASN A 167 26.17 -5.00 -7.55
CA ASN A 167 26.11 -6.06 -8.56
C ASN A 167 25.91 -7.47 -7.99
#